data_a54e2907efbd8a5d5ed7f25fc41e5591
#
_entry.id   a54e2907efbd8a5d5ed7f25fc41e5591
#
_cell.length_a   1.000
_cell.length_b   1.000
_cell.length_c   1.000
_cell.angle_alpha   90.00
_cell.angle_beta   90.00
_cell.angle_gamma   90.00
#
_symmetry.space_group_name_H-M   'P 1'
#
loop_
_entity.id
_entity.type
_entity.pdbx_description
1 polymer ?
#
loop_
_entity_poly.entity_id
_entity_poly.type
_entity_poly.pdbx_seq_one_letter_code
_entity_poly.pdbx_strand_id
1 'polypeptide(L)'
;MKSLTNYINEKLIVNKNYKPYTYAPKSFYELRKIIKDRYNELGAGTEQNPIDFNDIDVSDLDFFNYKNKIGIFERTKFEYIDISKWDVSNVKSMNDMFYMCEELESVGDLSKWDVSNVKSMRSMFSDCNKLKSFGDISKWDVSNVTDMGFMFKYCESFNQDISKWDVSNVTNMSFIFFGCPIKDEYKPKFK
;
A
#
# COMPACT_ATOMS: atom_id res chain seq x y z
N MET A 1 -29.16 -9.32 -15.05
CA MET A 1 -27.69 -9.24 -15.06
C MET A 1 -27.17 -10.11 -13.93
N LYS A 2 -26.29 -11.12 -14.21
CA LYS A 2 -25.66 -11.89 -13.15
C LYS A 2 -24.73 -10.97 -12.38
N SER A 3 -24.70 -11.03 -11.05
CA SER A 3 -23.78 -10.22 -10.24
C SER A 3 -22.34 -10.61 -10.55
N LEU A 4 -21.40 -9.70 -10.37
CA LEU A 4 -19.96 -9.95 -10.54
C LEU A 4 -19.51 -11.12 -9.65
N THR A 5 -20.10 -11.27 -8.46
CA THR A 5 -19.89 -12.39 -7.53
C THR A 5 -20.23 -13.73 -8.16
N ASN A 6 -21.36 -13.83 -8.90
CA ASN A 6 -21.72 -15.05 -9.61
C ASN A 6 -20.78 -15.32 -10.79
N TYR A 7 -20.34 -14.29 -11.49
CA TYR A 7 -19.36 -14.42 -12.58
C TYR A 7 -17.98 -14.89 -12.07
N ILE A 8 -17.54 -14.37 -10.94
CA ILE A 8 -16.29 -14.76 -10.26
C ILE A 8 -16.39 -16.22 -9.79
N ASN A 9 -17.48 -16.60 -9.10
CA ASN A 9 -17.67 -17.95 -8.59
C ASN A 9 -17.79 -19.01 -9.72
N GLU A 10 -18.47 -18.68 -10.83
CA GLU A 10 -18.58 -19.60 -11.97
C GLU A 10 -17.24 -19.83 -12.68
N LYS A 11 -16.34 -18.83 -12.71
CA LYS A 11 -15.00 -18.99 -13.31
C LYS A 11 -13.99 -19.67 -12.42
N LEU A 12 -14.09 -19.54 -11.09
CA LEU A 12 -13.19 -20.20 -10.14
C LEU A 12 -13.30 -21.73 -10.13
N ILE A 13 -14.41 -22.31 -10.60
CA ILE A 13 -14.67 -23.75 -10.53
C ILE A 13 -14.09 -24.53 -11.76
N VAL A 14 -13.70 -23.87 -12.85
CA VAL A 14 -13.59 -24.57 -14.15
C VAL A 14 -12.18 -24.66 -14.74
N ASN A 15 -11.11 -24.05 -14.19
CA ASN A 15 -9.83 -24.10 -14.90
C ASN A 15 -8.60 -24.38 -14.02
N LYS A 16 -8.06 -25.62 -14.09
CA LYS A 16 -6.80 -26.06 -13.46
C LYS A 16 -5.52 -25.41 -14.06
N ASN A 17 -5.65 -24.56 -15.09
CA ASN A 17 -4.56 -23.79 -15.71
C ASN A 17 -4.66 -22.30 -15.41
N TYR A 18 -5.17 -21.95 -14.24
CA TYR A 18 -5.47 -20.59 -13.85
C TYR A 18 -4.19 -19.77 -13.63
N LYS A 19 -4.05 -18.65 -14.36
CA LYS A 19 -3.14 -17.56 -13.91
C LYS A 19 -3.67 -17.07 -12.56
N PRO A 20 -2.81 -16.87 -11.55
CA PRO A 20 -3.25 -16.52 -10.19
C PRO A 20 -3.95 -15.16 -10.09
N TYR A 21 -4.03 -14.43 -11.20
CA TYR A 21 -4.58 -13.08 -11.24
C TYR A 21 -5.85 -13.01 -12.09
N THR A 22 -6.90 -12.36 -11.56
CA THR A 22 -8.16 -12.09 -12.27
C THR A 22 -8.06 -10.82 -13.12
N TYR A 23 -7.25 -9.87 -12.67
CA TYR A 23 -7.06 -8.57 -13.30
C TYR A 23 -5.57 -8.28 -13.50
N ALA A 24 -5.22 -7.68 -14.63
CA ALA A 24 -3.86 -7.20 -14.93
C ALA A 24 -3.95 -5.78 -15.51
N PRO A 25 -4.17 -4.76 -14.66
CA PRO A 25 -4.29 -3.38 -15.11
C PRO A 25 -2.97 -2.93 -15.76
N LYS A 26 -3.08 -2.19 -16.87
CA LYS A 26 -1.93 -1.64 -17.59
C LYS A 26 -1.71 -0.15 -17.29
N SER A 27 -2.52 0.40 -16.40
CA SER A 27 -2.42 1.81 -16.03
C SER A 27 -2.95 2.07 -14.62
N PHE A 28 -2.49 3.19 -14.05
CA PHE A 28 -3.01 3.73 -12.81
C PHE A 28 -4.56 3.86 -12.81
N TYR A 29 -5.14 4.31 -13.91
CA TYR A 29 -6.58 4.53 -13.99
C TYR A 29 -7.37 3.22 -13.98
N GLU A 30 -6.88 2.19 -14.65
CA GLU A 30 -7.50 0.86 -14.62
C GLU A 30 -7.44 0.27 -13.22
N LEU A 31 -6.27 0.32 -12.55
CA LEU A 31 -6.14 -0.15 -11.18
C LEU A 31 -7.06 0.62 -10.23
N ARG A 32 -7.06 1.96 -10.30
CA ARG A 32 -7.92 2.79 -9.44
C ARG A 32 -9.41 2.55 -9.68
N LYS A 33 -9.80 2.27 -10.92
CA LYS A 33 -11.17 1.88 -11.25
C LYS A 33 -11.55 0.56 -10.59
N ILE A 34 -10.70 -0.46 -10.69
CA ILE A 34 -10.93 -1.77 -10.06
C ILE A 34 -11.10 -1.59 -8.54
N ILE A 35 -10.21 -0.83 -7.90
CA ILE A 35 -10.27 -0.55 -6.46
C ILE A 35 -11.60 0.12 -6.09
N LYS A 36 -12.03 1.12 -6.84
CA LYS A 36 -13.29 1.83 -6.61
C LYS A 36 -14.52 0.93 -6.81
N ASP A 37 -14.52 0.15 -7.87
CA ASP A 37 -15.63 -0.75 -8.17
C ASP A 37 -15.76 -1.82 -7.06
N ARG A 38 -14.62 -2.34 -6.57
CA ARG A 38 -14.59 -3.31 -5.46
C ARG A 38 -15.10 -2.71 -4.14
N TYR A 39 -14.75 -1.46 -3.84
CA TYR A 39 -15.32 -0.76 -2.69
C TYR A 39 -16.84 -0.61 -2.79
N ASN A 40 -17.34 -0.23 -3.96
CA ASN A 40 -18.78 -0.04 -4.18
C ASN A 40 -19.55 -1.38 -4.06
N GLU A 41 -18.92 -2.51 -4.36
CA GLU A 41 -19.52 -3.84 -4.33
C GLU A 41 -19.44 -4.48 -2.94
N LEU A 42 -18.29 -4.39 -2.28
CA LEU A 42 -17.96 -5.16 -1.06
C LEU A 42 -17.89 -4.29 0.20
N GLY A 43 -17.90 -2.96 0.06
CA GLY A 43 -17.80 -2.04 1.19
C GLY A 43 -16.37 -1.85 1.70
N ALA A 44 -16.24 -1.58 3.01
CA ALA A 44 -14.97 -1.20 3.64
C ALA A 44 -14.06 -2.38 4.01
N GLY A 45 -14.59 -3.60 4.04
CA GLY A 45 -13.93 -4.77 4.61
C GLY A 45 -14.04 -4.83 6.14
N THR A 46 -13.71 -5.98 6.70
CA THR A 46 -13.62 -6.20 8.16
C THR A 46 -12.36 -6.98 8.48
N GLU A 47 -11.98 -7.03 9.76
CA GLU A 47 -10.81 -7.80 10.21
C GLU A 47 -10.91 -9.29 9.83
N GLN A 48 -12.10 -9.89 9.94
CA GLN A 48 -12.35 -11.30 9.60
C GLN A 48 -12.49 -11.52 8.09
N ASN A 49 -12.90 -10.50 7.34
CA ASN A 49 -13.09 -10.54 5.90
C ASN A 49 -12.52 -9.26 5.26
N PRO A 50 -11.19 -9.13 5.18
CA PRO A 50 -10.58 -8.00 4.48
C PRO A 50 -10.92 -8.06 2.98
N ILE A 51 -10.97 -6.91 2.33
CA ILE A 51 -11.12 -6.87 0.87
C ILE A 51 -9.83 -7.36 0.23
N ASP A 52 -9.89 -8.54 -0.37
CA ASP A 52 -8.75 -9.16 -1.04
C ASP A 52 -8.51 -8.52 -2.42
N PHE A 53 -7.32 -7.95 -2.60
CA PHE A 53 -6.83 -7.41 -3.86
C PHE A 53 -5.68 -8.23 -4.46
N ASN A 54 -5.33 -9.38 -3.85
CA ASN A 54 -4.22 -10.23 -4.29
C ASN A 54 -4.48 -10.96 -5.62
N ASP A 55 -5.68 -10.86 -6.15
CA ASP A 55 -6.05 -11.32 -7.49
C ASP A 55 -5.73 -10.30 -8.60
N ILE A 56 -5.09 -9.17 -8.23
CA ILE A 56 -4.67 -8.14 -9.17
C ILE A 56 -3.17 -8.26 -9.43
N ASP A 57 -2.80 -8.44 -10.68
CA ASP A 57 -1.40 -8.39 -11.12
C ASP A 57 -0.98 -6.94 -11.34
N VAL A 58 -0.14 -6.42 -10.46
CA VAL A 58 0.40 -5.06 -10.53
C VAL A 58 1.85 -5.01 -11.01
N SER A 59 2.43 -6.15 -11.39
CA SER A 59 3.85 -6.29 -11.75
C SER A 59 4.30 -5.44 -12.94
N ASP A 60 3.38 -5.07 -13.82
CA ASP A 60 3.65 -4.17 -14.96
C ASP A 60 3.61 -2.67 -14.59
N LEU A 61 3.22 -2.33 -13.36
CA LEU A 61 3.11 -0.94 -12.93
C LEU A 61 4.42 -0.48 -12.27
N ASP A 62 4.89 0.70 -12.62
CA ASP A 62 6.11 1.30 -12.07
C ASP A 62 5.84 2.43 -11.06
N PHE A 63 4.55 2.77 -10.85
CA PHE A 63 4.14 3.77 -9.85
C PHE A 63 2.70 3.55 -9.38
N PHE A 64 2.44 3.91 -8.13
CA PHE A 64 1.11 3.87 -7.50
C PHE A 64 0.49 5.25 -7.28
N ASN A 65 0.94 6.25 -8.07
CA ASN A 65 0.37 7.59 -8.06
C ASN A 65 0.35 8.19 -9.47
N TYR A 66 -0.63 9.03 -9.74
CA TYR A 66 -0.75 9.71 -11.04
C TYR A 66 -0.06 11.07 -11.02
N LYS A 67 0.97 11.24 -11.86
CA LYS A 67 1.71 12.52 -12.00
C LYS A 67 2.11 13.13 -10.65
N ASN A 68 2.47 12.28 -9.67
CA ASN A 68 2.82 12.67 -8.31
C ASN A 68 1.71 13.48 -7.57
N LYS A 69 0.43 13.22 -7.85
CA LYS A 69 -0.67 13.99 -7.26
C LYS A 69 -1.78 13.19 -6.62
N ILE A 70 -2.00 11.95 -7.04
CA ILE A 70 -3.11 11.13 -6.53
C ILE A 70 -2.62 9.71 -6.34
N GLY A 71 -2.72 9.17 -5.13
CA GLY A 71 -2.42 7.77 -4.82
C GLY A 71 -3.56 6.82 -5.20
N ILE A 72 -3.25 5.53 -5.40
CA ILE A 72 -4.27 4.56 -5.85
C ILE A 72 -5.37 4.30 -4.83
N PHE A 73 -5.04 4.33 -3.52
CA PHE A 73 -6.01 4.21 -2.42
C PHE A 73 -6.31 5.54 -1.73
N GLU A 74 -5.74 6.65 -2.19
CA GLU A 74 -5.89 7.96 -1.57
C GLU A 74 -7.35 8.29 -1.25
N ARG A 75 -7.63 8.68 0.01
CA ARG A 75 -8.95 9.08 0.53
C ARG A 75 -10.02 8.00 0.36
N THR A 76 -9.64 6.73 0.27
CA THR A 76 -10.62 5.65 0.34
C THR A 76 -11.07 5.41 1.79
N LYS A 77 -12.24 4.80 1.93
CA LYS A 77 -12.82 4.47 3.23
C LYS A 77 -12.76 2.98 3.52
N PHE A 78 -11.79 2.29 2.95
CA PHE A 78 -11.52 0.92 3.37
C PHE A 78 -11.05 0.90 4.83
N GLU A 79 -11.49 -0.11 5.56
CA GLU A 79 -11.02 -0.39 6.91
C GLU A 79 -9.98 -1.52 6.90
N TYR A 80 -10.27 -2.59 6.16
CA TYR A 80 -9.39 -3.75 6.04
C TYR A 80 -9.26 -4.18 4.59
N ILE A 81 -8.04 -4.19 4.07
CA ILE A 81 -7.71 -4.71 2.74
C ILE A 81 -6.54 -5.69 2.84
N ASP A 82 -6.36 -6.54 1.83
CA ASP A 82 -5.19 -7.40 1.70
C ASP A 82 -4.57 -7.24 0.31
N ILE A 83 -3.33 -6.74 0.30
CA ILE A 83 -2.48 -6.57 -0.87
C ILE A 83 -1.11 -7.25 -0.67
N SER A 84 -1.03 -8.19 0.28
CA SER A 84 0.22 -8.81 0.72
C SER A 84 0.98 -9.56 -0.38
N LYS A 85 0.27 -9.98 -1.45
CA LYS A 85 0.87 -10.74 -2.57
C LYS A 85 1.16 -9.89 -3.80
N TRP A 86 0.99 -8.57 -3.73
CA TRP A 86 1.36 -7.72 -4.85
C TRP A 86 2.86 -7.78 -5.13
N ASP A 87 3.22 -8.01 -6.39
CA ASP A 87 4.58 -7.84 -6.86
C ASP A 87 4.83 -6.36 -7.15
N VAL A 88 5.54 -5.70 -6.24
CA VAL A 88 5.87 -4.29 -6.30
C VAL A 88 7.32 -4.03 -6.73
N SER A 89 8.04 -5.07 -7.15
CA SER A 89 9.48 -5.02 -7.46
C SER A 89 9.84 -4.03 -8.58
N ASN A 90 8.88 -3.72 -9.48
CA ASN A 90 9.09 -2.73 -10.54
C ASN A 90 8.69 -1.30 -10.14
N VAL A 91 8.08 -1.12 -8.96
CA VAL A 91 7.54 0.18 -8.54
C VAL A 91 8.66 1.14 -8.16
N LYS A 92 8.66 2.32 -8.75
CA LYS A 92 9.62 3.41 -8.51
C LYS A 92 9.08 4.50 -7.60
N SER A 93 7.76 4.62 -7.51
CA SER A 93 7.10 5.62 -6.65
C SER A 93 5.85 5.06 -6.00
N MET A 94 5.82 5.18 -4.66
CA MET A 94 4.66 4.84 -3.81
C MET A 94 4.05 6.09 -3.18
N ASN A 95 4.28 7.27 -3.78
CA ASN A 95 3.78 8.53 -3.25
C ASN A 95 2.26 8.50 -3.09
N ASP A 96 1.81 9.02 -1.94
CA ASP A 96 0.41 9.23 -1.62
C ASP A 96 -0.47 7.95 -1.69
N MET A 97 0.15 6.73 -1.74
CA MET A 97 -0.56 5.48 -2.00
C MET A 97 -1.78 5.31 -1.09
N PHE A 98 -1.65 5.61 0.20
CA PHE A 98 -2.72 5.54 1.20
C PHE A 98 -3.00 6.91 1.84
N TYR A 99 -2.62 8.02 1.19
CA TYR A 99 -2.81 9.35 1.75
C TYR A 99 -4.25 9.60 2.17
N MET A 100 -4.46 10.06 3.41
CA MET A 100 -5.78 10.33 4.00
C MET A 100 -6.73 9.10 4.02
N CYS A 101 -6.19 7.89 4.16
CA CYS A 101 -6.99 6.69 4.43
C CYS A 101 -7.25 6.58 5.94
N GLU A 102 -8.03 7.52 6.49
CA GLU A 102 -8.22 7.72 7.93
C GLU A 102 -8.85 6.50 8.64
N GLU A 103 -9.68 5.73 7.92
CA GLU A 103 -10.37 4.56 8.44
C GLU A 103 -9.57 3.26 8.30
N LEU A 104 -8.47 3.27 7.54
CA LEU A 104 -7.71 2.08 7.21
C LEU A 104 -6.99 1.52 8.44
N GLU A 105 -7.31 0.29 8.83
CA GLU A 105 -6.71 -0.41 9.97
C GLU A 105 -5.66 -1.44 9.56
N SER A 106 -5.83 -2.07 8.37
CA SER A 106 -4.92 -3.08 7.85
C SER A 106 -4.84 -3.08 6.33
N VAL A 107 -3.64 -3.37 5.82
CA VAL A 107 -3.34 -3.55 4.39
C VAL A 107 -2.82 -4.96 4.07
N GLY A 108 -2.86 -5.87 5.05
CA GLY A 108 -2.21 -7.17 4.99
C GLY A 108 -0.74 -7.10 5.39
N ASP A 109 -0.02 -8.21 5.23
CA ASP A 109 1.40 -8.33 5.59
C ASP A 109 2.30 -7.93 4.40
N LEU A 110 2.90 -6.74 4.48
CA LEU A 110 3.79 -6.21 3.45
C LEU A 110 5.27 -6.56 3.68
N SER A 111 5.59 -7.42 4.64
CA SER A 111 6.98 -7.78 4.98
C SER A 111 7.79 -8.38 3.83
N LYS A 112 7.08 -8.93 2.83
CA LYS A 112 7.69 -9.57 1.64
C LYS A 112 7.77 -8.66 0.41
N TRP A 113 7.29 -7.44 0.51
CA TRP A 113 7.39 -6.52 -0.61
C TRP A 113 8.86 -6.17 -0.91
N ASP A 114 9.25 -6.35 -2.16
CA ASP A 114 10.53 -5.85 -2.66
C ASP A 114 10.38 -4.38 -3.05
N VAL A 115 10.83 -3.49 -2.16
CA VAL A 115 10.79 -2.04 -2.36
C VAL A 115 12.15 -1.47 -2.81
N SER A 116 13.10 -2.32 -3.14
CA SER A 116 14.49 -1.93 -3.46
C SER A 116 14.60 -0.98 -4.67
N ASN A 117 13.62 -0.97 -5.57
CA ASN A 117 13.57 -0.05 -6.71
C ASN A 117 12.88 1.29 -6.44
N VAL A 118 12.26 1.44 -5.25
CA VAL A 118 11.48 2.64 -4.91
C VAL A 118 12.41 3.83 -4.67
N LYS A 119 12.11 4.96 -5.31
CA LYS A 119 12.83 6.23 -5.18
C LYS A 119 12.12 7.24 -4.31
N SER A 120 10.78 7.13 -4.20
CA SER A 120 9.99 8.04 -3.39
C SER A 120 8.82 7.32 -2.72
N MET A 121 8.69 7.58 -1.40
CA MET A 121 7.61 7.11 -0.53
C MET A 121 6.91 8.30 0.14
N ARG A 122 6.96 9.49 -0.50
CA ARG A 122 6.36 10.71 0.04
C ARG A 122 4.89 10.50 0.37
N SER A 123 4.49 10.87 1.60
CA SER A 123 3.10 10.80 2.10
C SER A 123 2.45 9.41 1.98
N MET A 124 3.22 8.32 1.82
CA MET A 124 2.67 6.99 1.52
C MET A 124 1.58 6.57 2.50
N PHE A 125 1.76 6.85 3.79
CA PHE A 125 0.82 6.55 4.87
C PHE A 125 0.35 7.80 5.63
N SER A 126 0.61 9.00 5.11
CA SER A 126 0.21 10.24 5.79
C SER A 126 -1.29 10.26 6.06
N ASP A 127 -1.65 10.61 7.29
CA ASP A 127 -3.04 10.69 7.76
C ASP A 127 -3.77 9.33 7.75
N CYS A 128 -3.03 8.19 7.91
CA CYS A 128 -3.58 6.86 8.16
C CYS A 128 -3.69 6.62 9.67
N ASN A 129 -4.61 7.33 10.34
CA ASN A 129 -4.66 7.45 11.80
C ASN A 129 -4.88 6.11 12.50
N LYS A 130 -5.66 5.20 11.89
CA LYS A 130 -6.02 3.90 12.45
C LYS A 130 -5.12 2.75 12.03
N LEU A 131 -4.17 2.97 11.11
CA LEU A 131 -3.34 1.90 10.56
C LEU A 131 -2.37 1.35 11.63
N LYS A 132 -2.67 0.14 12.11
CA LYS A 132 -1.97 -0.49 13.23
C LYS A 132 -0.80 -1.34 12.80
N SER A 133 -0.97 -2.11 11.72
CA SER A 133 0.03 -3.06 11.26
C SER A 133 -0.08 -3.28 9.75
N PHE A 134 1.08 -3.45 9.14
CA PHE A 134 1.25 -3.84 7.74
C PHE A 134 2.40 -4.87 7.61
N GLY A 135 2.59 -5.71 8.64
CA GLY A 135 3.68 -6.68 8.74
C GLY A 135 4.99 -6.05 9.21
N ASP A 136 6.05 -6.84 9.25
CA ASP A 136 7.40 -6.40 9.65
C ASP A 136 8.12 -5.71 8.47
N ILE A 137 8.02 -4.39 8.42
CA ILE A 137 8.69 -3.58 7.39
C ILE A 137 10.13 -3.19 7.75
N SER A 138 10.66 -3.66 8.88
CA SER A 138 12.05 -3.37 9.29
C SER A 138 13.10 -3.89 8.30
N LYS A 139 12.69 -4.85 7.46
CA LYS A 139 13.54 -5.50 6.45
C LYS A 139 13.44 -4.88 5.05
N TRP A 140 12.61 -3.89 4.87
CA TRP A 140 12.54 -3.21 3.58
C TRP A 140 13.88 -2.60 3.21
N ASP A 141 14.35 -2.89 2.02
CA ASP A 141 15.51 -2.21 1.45
C ASP A 141 15.08 -0.84 0.90
N VAL A 142 15.25 0.18 1.75
CA VAL A 142 14.93 1.57 1.42
C VAL A 142 16.16 2.38 0.97
N SER A 143 17.29 1.71 0.74
CA SER A 143 18.58 2.35 0.43
C SER A 143 18.55 3.22 -0.83
N ASN A 144 17.59 2.97 -1.73
CA ASN A 144 17.40 3.76 -2.95
C ASN A 144 16.41 4.92 -2.81
N VAL A 145 15.74 5.05 -1.63
CA VAL A 145 14.74 6.10 -1.44
C VAL A 145 15.41 7.44 -1.18
N THR A 146 14.96 8.47 -1.88
CA THR A 146 15.45 9.85 -1.76
C THR A 146 14.44 10.80 -1.12
N ASP A 147 13.14 10.48 -1.20
CA ASP A 147 12.06 11.30 -0.60
C ASP A 147 11.15 10.43 0.29
N MET A 148 11.17 10.73 1.60
CA MET A 148 10.29 10.16 2.62
C MET A 148 9.45 11.26 3.32
N GLY A 149 9.37 12.46 2.74
CA GLY A 149 8.63 13.56 3.35
C GLY A 149 7.18 13.17 3.66
N PHE A 150 6.74 13.46 4.88
CA PHE A 150 5.38 13.18 5.38
C PHE A 150 4.98 11.69 5.43
N MET A 151 5.89 10.73 5.25
CA MET A 151 5.55 9.31 5.03
C MET A 151 4.63 8.74 6.11
N PHE A 152 4.87 9.03 7.39
CA PHE A 152 4.08 8.58 8.55
C PHE A 152 3.45 9.75 9.32
N LYS A 153 3.26 10.89 8.68
CA LYS A 153 2.63 12.05 9.30
C LYS A 153 1.22 11.67 9.76
N TYR A 154 0.89 11.95 11.04
CA TYR A 154 -0.38 11.59 11.67
C TYR A 154 -0.75 10.09 11.60
N CYS A 155 0.23 9.19 11.48
CA CYS A 155 0.01 7.77 11.71
C CYS A 155 -0.08 7.50 13.21
N GLU A 156 -1.21 7.78 13.85
CA GLU A 156 -1.36 7.78 15.30
C GLU A 156 -1.22 6.40 15.96
N SER A 157 -1.28 5.34 15.17
CA SER A 157 -1.13 3.96 15.64
C SER A 157 0.22 3.32 15.27
N PHE A 158 1.10 4.04 14.53
CA PHE A 158 2.37 3.49 14.07
C PHE A 158 3.47 3.59 15.12
N ASN A 159 4.05 2.43 15.50
CA ASN A 159 5.18 2.37 16.43
C ASN A 159 6.06 1.14 16.17
N GLN A 160 6.40 0.84 14.90
CA GLN A 160 7.30 -0.27 14.56
C GLN A 160 8.77 0.18 14.57
N ASP A 161 9.66 -0.76 14.87
CA ASP A 161 11.11 -0.54 14.84
C ASP A 161 11.62 -0.54 13.38
N ILE A 162 11.96 0.62 12.89
CA ILE A 162 12.58 0.85 11.58
C ILE A 162 13.98 1.47 11.71
N SER A 163 14.60 1.35 12.88
CA SER A 163 15.93 1.94 13.18
C SER A 163 17.05 1.44 12.27
N LYS A 164 16.85 0.28 11.62
CA LYS A 164 17.82 -0.35 10.72
C LYS A 164 17.70 0.07 9.27
N TRP A 165 16.73 0.88 8.91
CA TRP A 165 16.62 1.37 7.54
C TRP A 165 17.85 2.17 7.14
N ASP A 166 18.42 1.85 5.98
CA ASP A 166 19.46 2.66 5.37
C ASP A 166 18.83 3.88 4.68
N VAL A 167 18.86 5.00 5.40
CA VAL A 167 18.31 6.28 4.94
C VAL A 167 19.40 7.24 4.44
N SER A 168 20.58 6.70 4.10
CA SER A 168 21.75 7.51 3.71
C SER A 168 21.54 8.35 2.45
N ASN A 169 20.64 7.93 1.56
CA ASN A 169 20.28 8.62 0.34
C ASN A 169 19.04 9.52 0.47
N VAL A 170 18.38 9.54 1.64
CA VAL A 170 17.20 10.39 1.84
C VAL A 170 17.59 11.86 1.93
N THR A 171 17.06 12.66 1.02
CA THR A 171 17.27 14.12 0.94
C THR A 171 16.08 14.92 1.43
N ASN A 172 14.88 14.34 1.43
CA ASN A 172 13.67 14.94 1.98
C ASN A 172 13.04 14.01 3.04
N MET A 173 13.07 14.47 4.28
CA MET A 173 12.45 13.81 5.45
C MET A 173 11.51 14.75 6.21
N SER A 174 11.04 15.84 5.56
CA SER A 174 10.19 16.86 6.16
C SER A 174 8.95 16.24 6.79
N PHE A 175 8.72 16.50 8.07
CA PHE A 175 7.54 16.05 8.82
C PHE A 175 7.27 14.52 8.77
N ILE A 176 8.29 13.68 8.52
CA ILE A 176 8.12 12.24 8.32
C ILE A 176 7.35 11.56 9.47
N PHE A 177 7.57 11.95 10.72
CA PHE A 177 6.91 11.41 11.92
C PHE A 177 6.09 12.45 12.69
N PHE A 178 5.68 13.54 12.04
CA PHE A 178 4.90 14.57 12.73
C PHE A 178 3.54 14.01 13.15
N GLY A 179 3.22 14.09 14.46
CA GLY A 179 1.99 13.51 15.01
C GLY A 179 1.96 11.97 15.08
N CYS A 180 3.12 11.30 14.88
CA CYS A 180 3.27 9.85 14.95
C CYS A 180 3.92 9.46 16.29
N PRO A 181 3.39 8.45 17.04
CA PRO A 181 3.89 8.08 18.37
C PRO A 181 5.12 7.15 18.32
N ILE A 182 5.80 7.04 17.19
CA ILE A 182 7.01 6.21 17.06
C ILE A 182 8.08 6.61 18.07
N LYS A 183 8.61 5.63 18.81
CA LYS A 183 9.69 5.87 19.79
C LYS A 183 10.96 6.34 19.10
N ASP A 184 11.73 7.20 19.78
CA ASP A 184 12.98 7.73 19.21
C ASP A 184 14.00 6.62 18.89
N GLU A 185 14.06 5.56 19.69
CA GLU A 185 14.92 4.39 19.47
C GLU A 185 14.54 3.56 18.25
N TYR A 186 13.30 3.68 17.75
CA TYR A 186 12.79 2.97 16.58
C TYR A 186 12.96 3.75 15.27
N LYS A 187 13.37 5.01 15.36
CA LYS A 187 13.59 5.85 14.18
C LYS A 187 14.92 5.54 13.51
N PRO A 188 14.99 5.58 12.17
CA PRO A 188 16.28 5.52 11.49
C PRO A 188 17.10 6.79 11.75
N LYS A 189 18.43 6.70 11.61
CA LYS A 189 19.33 7.82 11.82
C LYS A 189 19.55 8.59 10.52
N PHE A 190 18.77 9.64 10.34
CA PHE A 190 19.00 10.59 9.25
C PHE A 190 20.28 11.38 9.47
N LYS A 191 20.96 11.75 8.36
CA LYS A 191 22.15 12.61 8.38
C LYS A 191 21.78 14.05 8.63
#